data_2da2418519ae0b32e0beceda8d17a0b4
#
_entry.id   2da2418519ae0b32e0beceda8d17a0b4
#
_cell.length_a   1.000
_cell.length_b   1.000
_cell.length_c   1.000
_cell.angle_alpha   90.00
_cell.angle_beta   90.00
_cell.angle_gamma   90.00
#
_symmetry.space_group_name_H-M   'P 1'
#
loop_
_entity.id
_entity.type
_entity.pdbx_description
1 polymer ?
#
loop_
_entity_poly.entity_id
_entity_poly.type
_entity_poly.pdbx_seq_one_letter_code
_entity_poly.pdbx_strand_id
1 'polypeptide(L)'
;ASDVYKRQDINAVAHAHPMYGKTFSTLNKELKPITQDSCAFYKRTATFTDYDGVANGPDEGINIAKALAEKDFLILQNHGILTTGTMVETTLWYFLNMEEACKSQLLAEAVGEPIVIPDKVAIHTRDYVANDLSAFASIQPLLDVLWEKEPEFLD
;
A
#
# COMPACT_ATOMS: atom_id res chain seq x y z
N ALA A 1 -14.63 7.15 -4.54
CA ALA A 1 -15.02 8.41 -3.87
C ALA A 1 -15.97 8.19 -2.69
N SER A 2 -16.81 7.13 -2.71
CA SER A 2 -17.75 6.87 -1.59
C SER A 2 -17.09 6.36 -0.32
N ASP A 3 -15.88 5.88 -0.39
CA ASP A 3 -15.20 5.15 0.68
C ASP A 3 -14.48 6.08 1.64
N VAL A 4 -13.94 7.18 1.12
CA VAL A 4 -13.39 8.28 1.90
C VAL A 4 -14.45 8.89 2.84
N TYR A 5 -15.74 8.79 2.48
CA TYR A 5 -16.82 9.34 3.29
C TYR A 5 -17.04 8.62 4.64
N LYS A 6 -16.66 7.35 4.75
CA LYS A 6 -16.83 6.57 5.99
C LYS A 6 -15.63 6.61 6.93
N ARG A 7 -14.44 6.93 6.40
CA ARG A 7 -13.18 7.04 7.14
C ARG A 7 -12.73 8.49 7.13
N GLN A 8 -13.06 9.23 8.19
CA GLN A 8 -12.74 10.67 8.32
C GLN A 8 -11.24 10.93 8.50
N ASP A 9 -10.48 9.91 8.81
CA ASP A 9 -9.02 9.92 8.92
C ASP A 9 -8.30 9.76 7.56
N ILE A 10 -9.03 9.39 6.50
CA ILE A 10 -8.47 9.21 5.15
C ILE A 10 -8.78 10.44 4.30
N ASN A 11 -7.75 11.14 3.85
CA ASN A 11 -7.86 12.30 2.96
C ASN A 11 -7.31 12.04 1.55
N ALA A 12 -6.54 10.97 1.37
CA ALA A 12 -5.99 10.58 0.08
C ALA A 12 -6.00 9.06 -0.11
N VAL A 13 -6.18 8.65 -1.36
CA VAL A 13 -6.16 7.24 -1.79
C VAL A 13 -5.32 7.14 -3.06
N ALA A 14 -4.40 6.17 -3.09
CA ALA A 14 -3.65 5.81 -4.29
C ALA A 14 -3.97 4.38 -4.69
N HIS A 15 -4.30 4.18 -5.96
CA HIS A 15 -4.54 2.86 -6.55
C HIS A 15 -3.95 2.80 -7.94
N ALA A 16 -3.22 1.73 -8.22
CA ALA A 16 -2.73 1.38 -9.56
C ALA A 16 -2.39 -0.11 -9.64
N HIS A 17 -1.92 -0.53 -10.82
CA HIS A 17 -1.55 -1.91 -11.12
C HIS A 17 -0.03 -2.02 -11.35
N PRO A 18 0.82 -1.68 -10.39
CA PRO A 18 2.26 -1.74 -10.55
C PRO A 18 2.72 -3.21 -10.66
N MET A 19 3.88 -3.44 -11.26
CA MET A 19 4.31 -4.77 -11.68
C MET A 19 4.30 -5.79 -10.52
N TYR A 20 4.89 -5.46 -9.39
CA TYR A 20 5.04 -6.41 -8.28
C TYR A 20 3.81 -6.50 -7.40
N GLY A 21 3.13 -5.37 -7.13
CA GLY A 21 1.87 -5.35 -6.41
C GLY A 21 0.78 -6.12 -7.15
N LYS A 22 0.66 -5.89 -8.46
CA LYS A 22 -0.24 -6.66 -9.34
C LYS A 22 0.11 -8.15 -9.34
N THR A 23 1.39 -8.49 -9.49
CA THR A 23 1.83 -9.90 -9.47
C THR A 23 1.55 -10.54 -8.11
N PHE A 24 1.85 -9.82 -7.03
CA PHE A 24 1.60 -10.30 -5.66
C PHE A 24 0.10 -10.54 -5.43
N SER A 25 -0.76 -9.67 -5.97
CA SER A 25 -2.22 -9.79 -5.82
C SER A 25 -2.83 -11.04 -6.46
N THR A 26 -2.09 -11.70 -7.37
CA THR A 26 -2.51 -12.99 -7.95
C THR A 26 -2.25 -14.18 -7.03
N LEU A 27 -1.53 -13.98 -5.94
CA LEU A 27 -1.19 -15.00 -4.98
C LEU A 27 -2.11 -14.90 -3.77
N ASN A 28 -2.56 -16.05 -3.27
CA ASN A 28 -3.30 -16.08 -2.00
C ASN A 28 -2.32 -16.05 -0.82
N LYS A 29 -1.61 -14.92 -0.67
CA LYS A 29 -0.57 -14.72 0.34
C LYS A 29 -0.72 -13.40 1.06
N GLU A 30 -0.32 -13.39 2.34
CA GLU A 30 -0.19 -12.15 3.12
C GLU A 30 1.16 -11.49 2.87
N LEU A 31 1.17 -10.15 2.89
CA LEU A 31 2.40 -9.37 2.87
C LEU A 31 3.06 -9.46 4.26
N LYS A 32 4.25 -10.09 4.30
CA LYS A 32 4.97 -10.41 5.53
C LYS A 32 6.00 -9.32 5.88
N PRO A 33 6.26 -9.08 7.17
CA PRO A 33 7.33 -8.19 7.61
C PRO A 33 8.70 -8.90 7.48
N ILE A 34 9.28 -8.90 6.29
CA ILE A 34 10.59 -9.53 6.00
C ILE A 34 11.72 -8.51 5.85
N THR A 35 11.36 -7.22 5.72
CA THR A 35 12.30 -6.09 5.68
C THR A 35 11.81 -5.00 6.64
N GLN A 36 12.67 -4.03 6.97
CA GLN A 36 12.27 -2.89 7.78
C GLN A 36 11.08 -2.15 7.17
N ASP A 37 11.13 -1.89 5.87
CA ASP A 37 10.09 -1.14 5.15
C ASP A 37 8.77 -1.91 5.08
N SER A 38 8.82 -3.24 4.88
CA SER A 38 7.62 -4.07 4.85
C SER A 38 6.88 -4.13 6.20
N CYS A 39 7.56 -3.80 7.31
CA CYS A 39 6.90 -3.64 8.60
C CYS A 39 5.81 -2.56 8.59
N ALA A 40 5.93 -1.52 7.74
CA ALA A 40 4.91 -0.48 7.60
C ALA A 40 3.50 -1.05 7.32
N PHE A 41 3.44 -2.18 6.64
CA PHE A 41 2.20 -2.83 6.20
C PHE A 41 1.72 -3.91 7.16
N TYR A 42 2.53 -4.27 8.15
CA TYR A 42 2.26 -5.38 9.05
C TYR A 42 1.00 -5.13 9.90
N LYS A 43 0.03 -6.03 9.78
CA LYS A 43 -1.32 -5.95 10.41
C LYS A 43 -2.17 -4.76 9.96
N ARG A 44 -1.72 -3.97 8.96
CA ARG A 44 -2.45 -2.83 8.40
C ARG A 44 -2.99 -3.11 6.99
N THR A 45 -2.66 -4.27 6.42
CA THR A 45 -3.09 -4.68 5.08
C THR A 45 -4.23 -5.68 5.17
N ALA A 46 -5.24 -5.53 4.30
CA ALA A 46 -6.27 -6.53 4.04
C ALA A 46 -6.21 -6.98 2.58
N THR A 47 -6.90 -8.06 2.26
CA THR A 47 -7.06 -8.55 0.88
C THR A 47 -8.52 -8.49 0.50
N PHE A 48 -8.82 -7.88 -0.63
CA PHE A 48 -10.13 -7.92 -1.27
C PHE A 48 -10.14 -9.07 -2.29
N THR A 49 -11.03 -10.04 -2.09
CA THR A 49 -11.06 -11.28 -2.87
C THR A 49 -12.20 -11.36 -3.88
N ASP A 50 -13.16 -10.44 -3.80
CA ASP A 50 -14.37 -10.47 -4.63
C ASP A 50 -14.13 -9.76 -5.98
N TYR A 51 -13.14 -10.27 -6.74
CA TYR A 51 -12.85 -9.75 -8.07
C TYR A 51 -13.88 -10.31 -9.07
N ASP A 52 -14.70 -9.43 -9.62
CA ASP A 52 -15.73 -9.76 -10.62
C ASP A 52 -15.47 -9.12 -11.99
N GLY A 53 -14.28 -8.61 -12.23
CA GLY A 53 -13.86 -7.99 -13.49
C GLY A 53 -13.55 -6.50 -13.38
N VAL A 54 -13.97 -5.74 -14.38
CA VAL A 54 -13.72 -4.27 -14.38
C VAL A 54 -14.73 -3.57 -13.49
N ALA A 55 -14.23 -2.71 -12.59
CA ALA A 55 -15.02 -1.89 -11.70
C ALA A 55 -16.01 -0.98 -12.45
N ASN A 56 -17.26 -1.41 -12.57
CA ASN A 56 -18.26 -0.71 -13.38
C ASN A 56 -19.43 -0.14 -12.57
N GLY A 57 -19.40 -0.21 -11.23
CA GLY A 57 -20.56 0.22 -10.45
C GLY A 57 -20.23 0.73 -9.04
N PRO A 58 -21.21 1.44 -8.44
CA PRO A 58 -21.06 1.98 -7.08
C PRO A 58 -20.92 0.86 -6.01
N ASP A 59 -21.40 -0.33 -6.29
CA ASP A 59 -21.38 -1.44 -5.34
C ASP A 59 -19.96 -1.97 -5.08
N GLU A 60 -19.09 -1.94 -6.08
CA GLU A 60 -17.70 -2.37 -5.92
C GLU A 60 -16.92 -1.45 -4.98
N GLY A 61 -17.07 -0.12 -5.13
CA GLY A 61 -16.49 0.82 -4.19
C GLY A 61 -16.95 0.57 -2.74
N ILE A 62 -18.22 0.22 -2.54
CA ILE A 62 -18.75 -0.14 -1.23
C ILE A 62 -18.10 -1.42 -0.69
N ASN A 63 -17.89 -2.42 -1.55
CA ASN A 63 -17.27 -3.69 -1.16
C ASN A 63 -15.78 -3.53 -0.85
N ILE A 64 -15.05 -2.73 -1.64
CA ILE A 64 -13.67 -2.34 -1.38
C ILE A 64 -13.56 -1.63 -0.02
N ALA A 65 -14.46 -0.67 0.27
CA ALA A 65 -14.50 0.02 1.56
C ALA A 65 -14.75 -0.92 2.73
N LYS A 66 -15.67 -1.86 2.57
CA LYS A 66 -15.93 -2.89 3.58
C LYS A 66 -14.71 -3.78 3.82
N ALA A 67 -13.99 -4.15 2.76
CA ALA A 67 -12.78 -4.95 2.86
C ALA A 67 -11.63 -4.18 3.53
N LEU A 68 -11.52 -2.87 3.24
CA LEU A 68 -10.55 -2.01 3.92
C LEU A 68 -10.84 -1.93 5.42
N ALA A 69 -12.12 -1.78 5.81
CA ALA A 69 -12.55 -1.66 7.21
C ALA A 69 -11.66 -0.68 8.01
N GLU A 70 -11.00 -1.16 9.05
CA GLU A 70 -10.07 -0.41 9.91
C GLU A 70 -8.61 -0.49 9.41
N LYS A 71 -8.37 -1.10 8.25
CA LYS A 71 -7.02 -1.18 7.66
C LYS A 71 -6.72 0.06 6.83
N ASP A 72 -5.47 0.21 6.47
CA ASP A 72 -5.00 1.35 5.69
C ASP A 72 -4.60 0.97 4.26
N PHE A 73 -4.42 -0.33 4.02
CA PHE A 73 -3.92 -0.84 2.75
C PHE A 73 -4.73 -2.05 2.28
N LEU A 74 -4.90 -2.17 0.96
CA LEU A 74 -5.52 -3.33 0.34
C LEU A 74 -4.64 -3.94 -0.74
N ILE A 75 -4.63 -5.26 -0.76
CA ILE A 75 -4.28 -6.04 -1.94
C ILE A 75 -5.60 -6.42 -2.61
N LEU A 76 -5.83 -5.92 -3.82
CA LEU A 76 -7.01 -6.24 -4.62
C LEU A 76 -6.67 -7.49 -5.46
N GLN A 77 -7.24 -8.64 -5.12
CA GLN A 77 -6.93 -9.92 -5.77
C GLN A 77 -7.06 -9.83 -7.30
N ASN A 78 -6.05 -10.33 -8.02
CA ASN A 78 -5.95 -10.29 -9.48
C ASN A 78 -6.00 -8.88 -10.11
N HIS A 79 -5.79 -7.83 -9.33
CA HIS A 79 -6.01 -6.47 -9.79
C HIS A 79 -4.80 -5.57 -9.51
N GLY A 80 -4.50 -5.31 -8.24
CA GLY A 80 -3.41 -4.42 -7.88
C GLY A 80 -3.35 -4.11 -6.39
N ILE A 81 -2.84 -2.94 -6.05
CA ILE A 81 -2.73 -2.47 -4.67
C ILE A 81 -3.43 -1.12 -4.47
N LEU A 82 -3.88 -0.88 -3.25
CA LEU A 82 -4.49 0.38 -2.83
C LEU A 82 -3.91 0.79 -1.48
N THR A 83 -3.53 2.06 -1.37
CA THR A 83 -3.06 2.66 -0.13
C THR A 83 -3.88 3.89 0.22
N THR A 84 -4.00 4.17 1.50
CA THR A 84 -4.68 5.35 2.02
C THR A 84 -3.76 6.14 2.94
N GLY A 85 -4.07 7.41 3.15
CA GLY A 85 -3.30 8.27 4.04
C GLY A 85 -4.02 9.58 4.37
N THR A 86 -3.42 10.33 5.29
CA THR A 86 -3.90 11.65 5.73
C THR A 86 -3.55 12.76 4.74
N MET A 87 -2.51 12.54 3.90
CA MET A 87 -1.99 13.48 2.89
C MET A 87 -1.64 12.72 1.62
N VAL A 88 -1.59 13.43 0.49
CA VAL A 88 -1.20 12.85 -0.80
C VAL A 88 0.23 12.30 -0.74
N GLU A 89 1.15 13.04 -0.16
CA GLU A 89 2.56 12.69 -0.04
C GLU A 89 2.76 11.39 0.77
N THR A 90 2.10 11.27 1.91
CA THR A 90 2.19 10.06 2.73
C THR A 90 1.54 8.86 2.05
N THR A 91 0.43 9.08 1.36
CA THR A 91 -0.26 8.04 0.59
C THR A 91 0.61 7.53 -0.56
N LEU A 92 1.28 8.44 -1.28
CA LEU A 92 2.22 8.09 -2.35
C LEU A 92 3.44 7.34 -1.80
N TRP A 93 4.00 7.78 -0.66
CA TRP A 93 5.09 7.07 -0.02
C TRP A 93 4.71 5.62 0.33
N TYR A 94 3.53 5.41 0.93
CA TYR A 94 3.03 4.07 1.20
C TYR A 94 2.86 3.26 -0.08
N PHE A 95 2.35 3.87 -1.14
CA PHE A 95 2.12 3.18 -2.40
C PHE A 95 3.44 2.64 -3.00
N LEU A 96 4.46 3.48 -3.08
CA LEU A 96 5.77 3.10 -3.60
C LEU A 96 6.44 2.03 -2.74
N ASN A 97 6.36 2.18 -1.41
CA ASN A 97 6.94 1.19 -0.49
C ASN A 97 6.17 -0.13 -0.49
N MET A 98 4.85 -0.12 -0.71
CA MET A 98 4.06 -1.35 -0.83
C MET A 98 4.46 -2.14 -2.09
N GLU A 99 4.71 -1.46 -3.19
CA GLU A 99 5.24 -2.08 -4.42
C GLU A 99 6.61 -2.72 -4.16
N GLU A 100 7.54 -2.02 -3.50
CA GLU A 100 8.85 -2.55 -3.16
C GLU A 100 8.78 -3.69 -2.12
N ALA A 101 7.84 -3.65 -1.18
CA ALA A 101 7.61 -4.74 -0.24
C ALA A 101 7.08 -6.01 -0.94
N CYS A 102 6.15 -5.86 -1.88
CA CYS A 102 5.67 -6.95 -2.73
C CYS A 102 6.82 -7.56 -3.54
N LYS A 103 7.64 -6.72 -4.18
CA LYS A 103 8.84 -7.14 -4.92
C LYS A 103 9.80 -7.92 -4.05
N SER A 104 10.14 -7.39 -2.89
CA SER A 104 11.09 -8.01 -1.96
C SER A 104 10.61 -9.39 -1.54
N GLN A 105 9.31 -9.54 -1.20
CA GLN A 105 8.77 -10.84 -0.80
C GLN A 105 8.74 -11.83 -1.98
N LEU A 106 8.31 -11.40 -3.18
CA LEU A 106 8.31 -12.24 -4.37
C LEU A 106 9.69 -12.77 -4.71
N LEU A 107 10.71 -11.91 -4.69
CA LEU A 107 12.10 -12.27 -4.98
C LEU A 107 12.69 -13.19 -3.90
N ALA A 108 12.44 -12.91 -2.63
CA ALA A 108 12.92 -13.74 -1.53
C ALA A 108 12.30 -15.14 -1.57
N GLU A 109 10.97 -15.23 -1.75
CA GLU A 109 10.26 -16.51 -1.81
C GLU A 109 10.58 -17.31 -3.09
N ALA A 110 11.06 -16.68 -4.15
CA ALA A 110 11.52 -17.39 -5.37
C ALA A 110 12.84 -18.14 -5.16
N VAL A 111 13.65 -17.72 -4.21
CA VAL A 111 14.97 -18.34 -3.95
C VAL A 111 15.04 -19.11 -2.62
N GLY A 112 14.05 -18.96 -1.74
CA GLY A 112 14.01 -19.65 -0.47
C GLY A 112 12.87 -19.19 0.44
N GLU A 113 12.93 -19.57 1.69
CA GLU A 113 11.98 -19.15 2.72
C GLU A 113 12.52 -17.91 3.45
N PRO A 114 11.87 -16.73 3.33
CA PRO A 114 12.35 -15.52 4.00
C PRO A 114 12.19 -15.61 5.51
N ILE A 115 13.15 -15.05 6.23
CA ILE A 115 13.07 -14.90 7.68
C ILE A 115 12.09 -13.79 8.01
N VAL A 116 11.00 -14.15 8.68
CA VAL A 116 9.97 -13.19 9.11
C VAL A 116 10.42 -12.51 10.41
N ILE A 117 10.31 -11.19 10.44
CA ILE A 117 10.59 -10.38 11.63
C ILE A 117 9.59 -10.74 12.74
N PRO A 118 10.03 -10.99 13.98
CA PRO A 118 9.13 -11.34 15.08
C PRO A 118 8.06 -10.28 15.35
N ASP A 119 6.85 -10.70 15.71
CA ASP A 119 5.64 -9.88 15.86
C ASP A 119 5.90 -8.57 16.64
N LYS A 120 6.48 -8.65 17.84
CA LYS A 120 6.76 -7.47 18.66
C LYS A 120 7.73 -6.49 18.00
N VAL A 121 8.73 -7.01 17.29
CA VAL A 121 9.72 -6.20 16.58
C VAL A 121 9.08 -5.56 15.36
N ALA A 122 8.28 -6.31 14.60
CA ALA A 122 7.57 -5.80 13.43
C ALA A 122 6.59 -4.68 13.80
N ILE A 123 5.83 -4.83 14.90
CA ILE A 123 4.94 -3.79 15.41
C ILE A 123 5.74 -2.53 15.83
N HIS A 124 6.80 -2.71 16.61
CA HIS A 124 7.64 -1.59 17.05
C HIS A 124 8.24 -0.84 15.85
N THR A 125 8.80 -1.59 14.89
CA THR A 125 9.35 -1.01 13.66
C THR A 125 8.28 -0.28 12.86
N ARG A 126 7.09 -0.90 12.68
CA ARG A 126 5.95 -0.27 12.02
C ARG A 126 5.62 1.11 12.62
N ASP A 127 5.46 1.16 13.93
CA ASP A 127 5.06 2.38 14.63
C ASP A 127 6.12 3.49 14.53
N TYR A 128 7.37 3.11 14.28
CA TYR A 128 8.48 4.05 14.05
C TYR A 128 8.58 4.52 12.60
N VAL A 129 8.46 3.62 11.61
CA VAL A 129 8.68 3.96 10.19
C VAL A 129 7.40 4.41 9.48
N ALA A 130 6.24 3.95 9.92
CA ALA A 130 4.96 4.18 9.25
C ALA A 130 4.11 5.26 9.95
N ASN A 131 4.69 6.44 10.14
CA ASN A 131 4.00 7.63 10.60
C ASN A 131 4.08 8.75 9.55
N ASP A 132 3.15 9.70 9.63
CA ASP A 132 3.00 10.77 8.63
C ASP A 132 4.26 11.61 8.46
N LEU A 133 4.97 11.91 9.55
CA LEU A 133 6.18 12.73 9.48
C LEU A 133 7.31 12.01 8.74
N SER A 134 7.52 10.73 9.06
CA SER A 134 8.55 9.92 8.39
C SER A 134 8.22 9.71 6.92
N ALA A 135 6.97 9.41 6.59
CA ALA A 135 6.51 9.21 5.22
C ALA A 135 6.64 10.51 4.41
N PHE A 136 6.18 11.64 4.95
CA PHE A 136 6.31 12.95 4.32
C PHE A 136 7.78 13.32 4.06
N ALA A 137 8.64 13.18 5.06
CA ALA A 137 10.06 13.51 4.90
C ALA A 137 10.75 12.60 3.86
N SER A 138 10.39 11.32 3.82
CA SER A 138 11.01 10.34 2.93
C SER A 138 10.62 10.51 1.47
N ILE A 139 9.45 11.06 1.16
CA ILE A 139 9.00 11.28 -0.21
C ILE A 139 9.58 12.57 -0.82
N GLN A 140 9.99 13.56 -0.01
CA GLN A 140 10.44 14.86 -0.51
C GLN A 140 11.53 14.78 -1.58
N PRO A 141 12.60 13.97 -1.44
CA PRO A 141 13.63 13.89 -2.47
C PRO A 141 13.11 13.42 -3.83
N LEU A 142 12.07 12.56 -3.85
CA LEU A 142 11.44 12.10 -5.08
C LEU A 142 10.58 13.20 -5.70
N LEU A 143 9.88 13.97 -4.88
CA LEU A 143 9.10 15.12 -5.35
C LEU A 143 10.00 16.23 -5.87
N ASP A 144 11.15 16.48 -5.24
CA ASP A 144 12.14 17.45 -5.74
C ASP A 144 12.66 17.06 -7.15
N VAL A 145 12.97 15.77 -7.34
CA VAL A 145 13.41 15.27 -8.65
C VAL A 145 12.29 15.39 -9.70
N LEU A 146 11.04 15.08 -9.31
CA LEU A 146 9.89 15.21 -10.20
C LEU A 146 9.68 16.68 -10.60
N TRP A 147 9.78 17.59 -9.64
CA TRP A 147 9.65 19.03 -9.85
C TRP A 147 10.70 19.58 -10.81
N GLU A 148 11.92 19.11 -10.72
CA GLU A 148 13.00 19.54 -11.65
C GLU A 148 12.81 18.99 -13.06
N LYS A 149 12.32 17.75 -13.20
CA LYS A 149 12.27 17.07 -14.49
C LYS A 149 10.95 17.26 -15.24
N GLU A 150 9.88 17.40 -14.52
CA GLU A 150 8.51 17.44 -15.06
C GLU A 150 7.65 18.49 -14.35
N PRO A 151 8.04 19.78 -14.44
CA PRO A 151 7.34 20.85 -13.73
C PRO A 151 5.87 21.00 -14.14
N GLU A 152 5.51 20.53 -15.33
CA GLU A 152 4.14 20.61 -15.87
C GLU A 152 3.11 19.79 -15.05
N PHE A 153 3.55 18.89 -14.18
CA PHE A 153 2.60 18.15 -13.32
C PHE A 153 1.92 19.03 -12.27
N LEU A 154 2.36 20.29 -12.12
CA LEU A 154 1.78 21.28 -11.22
C LEU A 154 0.67 22.12 -11.88
N ASP A 155 0.56 22.10 -13.20
CA ASP A 155 -0.43 22.82 -13.99
C ASP A 155 -1.74 22.02 -14.15
#